data_da31dd403ba7fb1d769e41fc77674108
#
_entry.id   da31dd403ba7fb1d769e41fc77674108
#
_cell.length_a   1.000
_cell.length_b   1.000
_cell.length_c   1.000
_cell.angle_alpha   90.00
_cell.angle_beta   90.00
_cell.angle_gamma   90.00
#
_symmetry.space_group_name_H-M   'P 1'
#
loop_
_entity.id
_entity.type
_entity.pdbx_description
1 polymer ?
#
loop_
_entity_poly.entity_id
_entity_poly.type
_entity_poly.pdbx_seq_one_letter_code
_entity_poly.pdbx_strand_id
1 'polypeptide(L)'
;MVYAADFQLIAGLLYKLRPDEILRRYVLEHERSMILTEAHEVVVGGHYAGSATAKKILHAGLWWPTLQKDAKEYARACDICQRLGKPKRRD
;
A
#
# COMPACT_ATOMS: atom_id res chain seq x y z
N MET A 1 -2.93 -19.29 20.84
CA MET A 1 -1.98 -18.68 19.96
C MET A 1 -2.25 -17.22 19.86
N VAL A 2 -1.39 -16.49 20.44
CA VAL A 2 -1.61 -15.07 20.52
C VAL A 2 -1.59 -14.38 19.16
N TYR A 3 -0.71 -14.85 18.28
CA TYR A 3 -0.63 -14.21 16.98
C TYR A 3 -1.87 -14.46 16.13
N ALA A 4 -2.59 -15.52 16.43
CA ALA A 4 -3.81 -15.80 15.69
C ALA A 4 -4.88 -14.77 15.96
N ALA A 5 -4.80 -14.08 17.10
CA ALA A 5 -5.79 -13.08 17.45
C ALA A 5 -5.70 -11.85 16.56
N ASP A 6 -4.57 -11.66 15.88
CA ASP A 6 -4.41 -10.50 15.01
C ASP A 6 -5.19 -10.64 13.70
N PHE A 7 -5.64 -11.84 13.39
CA PHE A 7 -6.35 -12.09 12.15
C PHE A 7 -7.76 -12.56 12.43
N GLN A 8 -8.69 -12.14 11.60
CA GLN A 8 -10.08 -12.56 11.73
C GLN A 8 -10.62 -12.92 10.35
N LEU A 9 -11.40 -13.99 10.33
CA LEU A 9 -12.06 -14.43 9.10
C LEU A 9 -13.52 -14.01 9.20
N ILE A 10 -13.94 -13.12 8.33
CA ILE A 10 -15.30 -12.59 8.34
C ILE A 10 -15.90 -12.75 6.96
N ALA A 11 -16.99 -13.49 6.88
CA ALA A 11 -17.67 -13.71 5.59
C ALA A 11 -16.72 -14.20 4.51
N GLY A 12 -15.79 -15.07 4.88
CA GLY A 12 -14.86 -15.65 3.94
C GLY A 12 -13.66 -14.78 3.59
N LEU A 13 -13.54 -13.61 4.19
CA LEU A 13 -12.42 -12.72 3.95
C LEU A 13 -11.57 -12.61 5.19
N LEU A 14 -10.26 -12.54 4.99
CA LEU A 14 -9.31 -12.44 6.09
C LEU A 14 -9.03 -10.98 6.39
N TYR A 15 -9.08 -10.63 7.68
CA TYR A 15 -8.82 -9.28 8.15
C TYR A 15 -7.68 -9.28 9.15
N LYS A 16 -6.95 -8.19 9.18
CA LYS A 16 -5.85 -8.01 10.10
C LYS A 16 -6.19 -6.88 11.07
N LEU A 17 -6.09 -7.17 12.37
CA LEU A 17 -6.25 -6.15 13.41
C LEU A 17 -4.88 -5.60 13.75
N ARG A 18 -4.69 -4.32 13.50
CA ARG A 18 -3.40 -3.67 13.75
C ARG A 18 -3.42 -2.94 15.09
N PRO A 19 -2.24 -2.50 15.55
CA PRO A 19 -2.17 -1.80 16.86
C PRO A 19 -3.06 -0.57 16.96
N ASP A 20 -3.42 0.06 15.84
CA ASP A 20 -4.33 1.20 15.87
C ASP A 20 -5.76 0.74 16.03
N GLU A 21 -5.98 -0.55 16.23
CA GLU A 21 -7.27 -1.15 16.47
C GLU A 21 -8.23 -1.03 15.30
N ILE A 22 -7.69 -0.80 14.12
CA ILE A 22 -8.49 -0.77 12.90
C ILE A 22 -8.35 -2.11 12.20
N LEU A 23 -9.50 -2.70 11.89
CA LEU A 23 -9.54 -3.98 11.21
C LEU A 23 -9.49 -3.74 9.71
N ARG A 24 -8.45 -4.26 9.06
CA ARG A 24 -8.26 -4.06 7.63
C ARG A 24 -8.27 -5.38 6.90
N ARG A 25 -8.82 -5.37 5.69
CA ARG A 25 -8.88 -6.60 4.89
C ARG A 25 -7.48 -6.96 4.41
N TYR A 26 -7.13 -8.23 4.54
CA TYR A 26 -5.87 -8.76 4.04
C TYR A 26 -5.97 -8.89 2.53
N VAL A 27 -5.08 -8.21 1.82
CA VAL A 27 -5.10 -8.22 0.36
C VAL A 27 -4.24 -9.38 -0.14
N LEU A 28 -4.84 -10.22 -0.97
CA LEU A 28 -4.12 -11.35 -1.54
C LEU A 28 -3.14 -10.87 -2.59
N GLU A 29 -2.11 -11.69 -2.82
CA GLU A 29 -1.01 -11.27 -3.66
C GLU A 29 -1.47 -10.84 -5.05
N HIS A 30 -2.41 -11.56 -5.63
CA HIS A 30 -2.84 -11.27 -7.00
C HIS A 30 -3.61 -9.96 -7.12
N GLU A 31 -4.04 -9.37 -6.00
CA GLU A 31 -4.78 -8.11 -6.02
C GLU A 31 -3.90 -6.90 -5.77
N ARG A 32 -2.69 -7.11 -5.26
CA ARG A 32 -1.88 -6.01 -4.74
C ARG A 32 -1.46 -5.04 -5.82
N SER A 33 -1.10 -5.56 -6.98
CA SER A 33 -0.64 -4.72 -8.07
C SER A 33 -1.73 -3.74 -8.53
N MET A 34 -2.95 -4.23 -8.65
CA MET A 34 -4.05 -3.38 -9.06
C MET A 34 -4.36 -2.31 -8.01
N ILE A 35 -4.32 -2.71 -6.74
CA ILE A 35 -4.59 -1.78 -5.66
C ILE A 35 -3.52 -0.70 -5.61
N LEU A 36 -2.25 -1.08 -5.79
CA LEU A 36 -1.17 -0.11 -5.82
C LEU A 36 -1.35 0.88 -6.96
N THR A 37 -1.73 0.38 -8.12
CA THR A 37 -1.95 1.23 -9.28
C THR A 37 -3.05 2.25 -9.02
N GLU A 38 -4.18 1.79 -8.50
CA GLU A 38 -5.29 2.68 -8.23
C GLU A 38 -4.96 3.72 -7.18
N ALA A 39 -4.31 3.29 -6.12
CA ALA A 39 -3.98 4.21 -5.04
C ALA A 39 -2.95 5.24 -5.50
N HIS A 40 -2.00 4.80 -6.32
CA HIS A 40 -0.91 5.66 -6.74
C HIS A 40 -1.37 6.71 -7.75
N GLU A 41 -2.41 6.40 -8.52
CA GLU A 41 -2.88 7.32 -9.55
C GLU A 41 -3.35 8.66 -8.98
N VAL A 42 -3.81 8.64 -7.73
CA VAL A 42 -4.31 9.87 -7.11
C VAL A 42 -3.24 10.55 -6.25
N VAL A 43 -2.03 10.00 -6.25
CA VAL A 43 -0.92 10.56 -5.49
C VAL A 43 0.05 11.20 -6.45
N VAL A 44 0.24 12.50 -6.30
CA VAL A 44 1.20 13.21 -7.14
C VAL A 44 2.61 12.82 -6.72
N GLY A 45 3.47 12.61 -7.70
CA GLY A 45 4.81 12.13 -7.45
C GLY A 45 5.62 12.95 -6.48
N GLY A 46 6.85 12.56 -6.28
CA GLY A 46 7.72 13.20 -5.34
C GLY A 46 8.32 12.19 -4.40
N HIS A 47 9.05 12.70 -3.41
CA HIS A 47 9.78 11.83 -2.49
C HIS A 47 8.87 10.92 -1.69
N TYR A 48 7.69 11.40 -1.40
CA TYR A 48 6.82 10.71 -0.46
C TYR A 48 5.72 9.92 -1.15
N ALA A 49 5.83 9.74 -2.45
CA ALA A 49 4.76 9.06 -3.19
C ALA A 49 4.50 7.65 -2.65
N GLY A 50 5.58 6.92 -2.30
CA GLY A 50 5.40 5.58 -1.75
C GLY A 50 4.68 5.58 -0.43
N SER A 51 5.10 6.46 0.49
CA SER A 51 4.44 6.58 1.80
C SER A 51 3.00 7.01 1.65
N ALA A 52 2.74 7.98 0.77
CA ALA A 52 1.38 8.46 0.56
C ALA A 52 0.50 7.38 -0.02
N THR A 53 1.04 6.60 -0.94
CA THR A 53 0.31 5.49 -1.54
C THR A 53 -0.07 4.46 -0.49
N ALA A 54 0.89 4.08 0.37
CA ALA A 54 0.63 3.11 1.42
C ALA A 54 -0.42 3.64 2.39
N LYS A 55 -0.31 4.91 2.76
CA LYS A 55 -1.26 5.52 3.69
C LYS A 55 -2.66 5.52 3.10
N LYS A 56 -2.79 5.81 1.82
CA LYS A 56 -4.08 5.81 1.16
C LYS A 56 -4.70 4.42 1.18
N ILE A 57 -3.89 3.40 0.95
CA ILE A 57 -4.37 2.02 0.99
C ILE A 57 -4.84 1.65 2.39
N LEU A 58 -4.08 2.04 3.41
CA LEU A 58 -4.48 1.80 4.79
C LEU A 58 -5.79 2.50 5.12
N HIS A 59 -5.96 3.73 4.68
CA HIS A 59 -7.19 4.47 4.93
C HIS A 59 -8.39 3.85 4.21
N ALA A 60 -8.14 3.14 3.14
CA ALA A 60 -9.21 2.44 2.43
C ALA A 60 -9.61 1.15 3.12
N GLY A 61 -8.92 0.79 4.21
CA GLY A 61 -9.26 -0.43 4.93
C GLY A 61 -8.60 -1.67 4.40
N LEU A 62 -7.46 -1.52 3.74
CA LEU A 62 -6.72 -2.63 3.14
C LEU A 62 -5.32 -2.72 3.71
N TRP A 63 -4.77 -3.94 3.71
CA TRP A 63 -3.46 -4.15 4.28
C TRP A 63 -2.87 -5.47 3.80
N TRP A 64 -1.55 -5.55 3.69
CA TRP A 64 -0.82 -6.80 3.55
C TRP A 64 0.58 -6.58 4.14
N PRO A 65 1.28 -7.68 4.49
CA PRO A 65 2.51 -7.55 5.28
C PRO A 65 3.59 -6.69 4.64
N THR A 66 3.71 -6.70 3.32
CA THR A 66 4.76 -5.94 2.65
C THR A 66 4.23 -4.66 2.02
N LEU A 67 3.12 -4.14 2.54
CA LEU A 67 2.48 -2.95 1.95
C LEU A 67 3.45 -1.77 1.83
N GLN A 68 4.15 -1.44 2.91
CA GLN A 68 5.05 -0.30 2.88
C GLN A 68 6.15 -0.47 1.85
N LYS A 69 6.75 -1.64 1.84
CA LYS A 69 7.82 -1.93 0.91
C LYS A 69 7.32 -1.90 -0.53
N ASP A 70 6.18 -2.55 -0.76
CA ASP A 70 5.63 -2.64 -2.11
C ASP A 70 5.23 -1.27 -2.64
N ALA A 71 4.65 -0.44 -1.79
CA ALA A 71 4.26 0.91 -2.21
C ALA A 71 5.47 1.75 -2.57
N LYS A 72 6.53 1.64 -1.78
CA LYS A 72 7.74 2.39 -2.07
C LYS A 72 8.41 1.91 -3.35
N GLU A 73 8.42 0.60 -3.57
CA GLU A 73 9.00 0.07 -4.79
C GLU A 73 8.18 0.46 -6.01
N TYR A 74 6.86 0.46 -5.87
CA TYR A 74 5.99 0.88 -6.94
C TYR A 74 6.25 2.34 -7.32
N ALA A 75 6.36 3.20 -6.33
CA ALA A 75 6.60 4.62 -6.57
C ALA A 75 7.96 4.84 -7.21
N ARG A 76 8.96 4.07 -6.77
CA ARG A 76 10.30 4.20 -7.31
C ARG A 76 10.35 3.80 -8.77
N ALA A 77 9.58 2.80 -9.14
CA ALA A 77 9.56 2.31 -10.52
C ALA A 77 8.63 3.13 -11.41
N CYS A 78 7.81 3.98 -10.83
CA CYS A 78 6.84 4.75 -11.60
C CYS A 78 7.53 5.86 -12.37
N ASP A 79 7.40 5.82 -13.69
CA ASP A 79 8.07 6.77 -14.55
C ASP A 79 7.62 8.20 -14.27
N ILE A 80 6.31 8.38 -14.09
CA ILE A 80 5.77 9.72 -13.84
C ILE A 80 6.29 10.27 -12.52
N CYS A 81 6.33 9.43 -11.49
CA CYS A 81 6.82 9.87 -10.20
C CYS A 81 8.29 10.25 -10.27
N GLN A 82 9.07 9.48 -11.02
CA GLN A 82 10.48 9.80 -11.15
C GLN A 82 10.70 11.12 -11.86
N ARG A 83 9.91 11.39 -12.87
CA ARG A 83 10.06 12.65 -13.59
C ARG A 83 9.62 13.84 -12.75
N LEU A 84 8.55 13.67 -11.99
CA LEU A 84 8.06 14.78 -11.18
C LEU A 84 8.89 14.96 -9.93
N GLY A 85 9.39 13.87 -9.36
CA GLY A 85 10.15 13.96 -8.14
C GLY A 85 11.62 14.22 -8.33
N LYS A 86 12.16 14.02 -9.55
CA LYS A 86 13.57 14.22 -9.84
C LYS A 86 13.72 14.96 -11.14
N PRO A 87 13.50 16.22 -11.08
CA PRO A 87 13.54 16.99 -12.32
C PRO A 87 14.84 16.90 -13.08
N LYS A 88 15.93 16.43 -12.64
CA LYS A 88 17.15 16.29 -13.21
C LYS A 88 17.69 15.14 -13.89
N ARG A 89 17.51 14.62 -14.13
CA ARG A 89 17.80 13.74 -14.69
C ARG A 89 18.34 13.47 -15.55
N ARG A 90 18.81 13.48 -15.80
CA ARG A 90 19.26 13.18 -16.57
C ARG A 90 19.70 13.14 -17.10
N ASP A 91 19.85 13.10 -17.13
CA ASP A 91 20.18 13.07 -17.65
C ASP A 91 20.43 12.97 -18.01
#